data_0d033b36a88b8523e3c5c23c3b0b9571
#
_entry.id   0d033b36a88b8523e3c5c23c3b0b9571
#
_cell.length_a   1.000
_cell.length_b   1.000
_cell.length_c   1.000
_cell.angle_alpha   90.00
_cell.angle_beta   90.00
_cell.angle_gamma   90.00
#
_symmetry.space_group_name_H-M   'P 1'
#
loop_
_entity.id
_entity.type
_entity.pdbx_description
1 polymer ?
#
loop_
_entity_poly.entity_id
_entity_poly.type
_entity_poly.pdbx_seq_one_letter_code
_entity_poly.pdbx_strand_id
1 'polypeptide(L)'
;VADGQELVVAAYSIAPAFVLGWLDYNPQLNFKKFIAVAPFISDGRKGPECDQKIQKVNETFMIAASRAVTGEDMIERAKEITAIYAKDDPYVSSEMSEEFIEKTGAKRIVLETGGHLNSEAGVNEFQFVLDEIVG
;
A
#
# COMPACT_ATOMS: atom_id res chain seq x y z
N VAL A 1 -11.60 18.13 0.93
CA VAL A 1 -12.54 17.17 0.31
C VAL A 1 -13.94 17.64 0.70
N ALA A 2 -14.85 17.82 -0.26
CA ALA A 2 -16.22 18.24 0.03
C ALA A 2 -16.96 17.12 0.79
N ASP A 3 -17.84 17.50 1.71
CA ASP A 3 -18.65 16.56 2.48
C ASP A 3 -19.40 15.58 1.54
N GLY A 4 -19.25 14.30 1.79
CA GLY A 4 -19.93 13.23 1.05
C GLY A 4 -19.20 12.73 -0.21
N GLN A 5 -18.01 13.22 -0.54
CA GLN A 5 -17.20 12.65 -1.61
C GLN A 5 -16.48 11.39 -1.16
N GLU A 6 -16.70 10.30 -1.87
CA GLU A 6 -15.95 9.06 -1.70
C GLU A 6 -14.66 9.12 -2.53
N LEU A 7 -13.52 8.93 -1.89
CA LEU A 7 -12.22 8.93 -2.53
C LEU A 7 -11.87 7.55 -3.10
N VAL A 8 -11.28 7.56 -4.29
CA VAL A 8 -10.51 6.41 -4.81
C VAL A 8 -9.04 6.78 -4.71
N VAL A 9 -8.26 5.98 -4.00
CA VAL A 9 -6.84 6.24 -3.73
C VAL A 9 -6.02 5.10 -4.30
N ALA A 10 -5.01 5.43 -5.10
CA ALA A 10 -3.98 4.48 -5.53
C ALA A 10 -2.64 4.93 -4.94
N ALA A 11 -1.91 4.00 -4.34
CA ALA A 11 -0.64 4.28 -3.69
C ALA A 11 0.39 3.18 -3.99
N TYR A 12 1.65 3.55 -4.11
CA TYR A 12 2.72 2.69 -4.57
C TYR A 12 3.86 2.60 -3.56
N SER A 13 4.41 1.40 -3.37
CA SER A 13 5.59 1.10 -2.55
C SER A 13 5.39 1.47 -1.07
N ILE A 14 6.04 2.52 -0.55
CA ILE A 14 5.87 3.01 0.84
C ILE A 14 4.59 3.83 1.03
N ALA A 15 4.06 4.41 -0.06
CA ALA A 15 2.90 5.29 0.03
C ALA A 15 1.64 4.63 0.62
N PRO A 16 1.34 3.34 0.42
CA PRO A 16 0.26 2.66 1.14
C PRO A 16 0.34 2.79 2.66
N ALA A 17 1.53 2.68 3.25
CA ALA A 17 1.72 2.87 4.68
C ALA A 17 1.41 4.31 5.12
N PHE A 18 1.82 5.30 4.32
CA PHE A 18 1.44 6.70 4.54
C PHE A 18 -0.07 6.90 4.47
N VAL A 19 -0.74 6.33 3.47
CA VAL A 19 -2.20 6.46 3.26
C VAL A 19 -2.97 5.88 4.44
N LEU A 20 -2.55 4.73 4.97
CA LEU A 20 -3.14 4.15 6.17
C LEU A 20 -2.99 5.06 7.39
N GLY A 21 -1.79 5.59 7.60
CA GLY A 21 -1.54 6.56 8.68
C GLY A 21 -2.36 7.84 8.51
N TRP A 22 -2.49 8.34 7.28
CA TRP A 22 -3.30 9.51 6.98
C TRP A 22 -4.79 9.27 7.26
N LEU A 23 -5.31 8.10 6.91
CA LEU A 23 -6.67 7.71 7.21
C LEU A 23 -6.92 7.63 8.73
N ASP A 24 -5.95 7.09 9.50
CA ASP A 24 -6.03 7.00 10.96
C ASP A 24 -6.11 8.39 11.62
N TYR A 25 -5.30 9.33 11.15
CA TYR A 25 -5.29 10.71 11.67
C TYR A 25 -6.48 11.57 11.22
N ASN A 26 -7.28 11.11 10.26
CA ASN A 26 -8.39 11.88 9.68
C ASN A 26 -9.68 11.06 9.71
N PRO A 27 -10.35 10.96 10.86
CA PRO A 27 -11.52 10.09 11.04
C PRO A 27 -12.71 10.44 10.15
N GLN A 28 -12.73 11.65 9.57
CA GLN A 28 -13.76 12.08 8.62
C GLN A 28 -13.55 11.55 7.18
N LEU A 29 -12.38 11.00 6.88
CA LEU A 29 -12.09 10.47 5.55
C LEU A 29 -12.67 9.06 5.38
N ASN A 30 -13.21 8.82 4.19
CA ASN A 30 -13.65 7.50 3.75
C ASN A 30 -13.15 7.26 2.33
N PHE A 31 -12.70 6.05 2.07
CA PHE A 31 -12.29 5.63 0.74
C PHE A 31 -13.34 4.67 0.16
N LYS A 32 -13.77 4.95 -1.07
CA LYS A 32 -14.54 3.98 -1.84
C LYS A 32 -13.66 2.80 -2.24
N LYS A 33 -12.44 3.12 -2.72
CA LYS A 33 -11.43 2.12 -3.08
C LYS A 33 -10.05 2.58 -2.64
N PHE A 34 -9.25 1.65 -2.16
CA PHE A 34 -7.82 1.84 -1.90
C PHE A 34 -7.03 0.77 -2.64
N ILE A 35 -6.27 1.18 -3.65
CA ILE A 35 -5.41 0.30 -4.46
C ILE A 35 -3.97 0.48 -3.99
N ALA A 36 -3.40 -0.55 -3.41
CA ALA A 36 -2.04 -0.57 -2.90
C ALA A 36 -1.14 -1.40 -3.84
N VAL A 37 -0.18 -0.76 -4.47
CA VAL A 37 0.74 -1.39 -5.43
C VAL A 37 2.09 -1.60 -4.78
N ALA A 38 2.60 -2.83 -4.81
CA ALA A 38 3.81 -3.26 -4.11
C ALA A 38 3.83 -2.81 -2.63
N PRO A 39 2.74 -3.07 -1.86
CA PRO A 39 2.58 -2.51 -0.52
C PRO A 39 3.42 -3.26 0.51
N PHE A 40 3.78 -2.55 1.58
CA PHE A 40 4.33 -3.13 2.80
C PHE A 40 4.05 -2.22 4.00
N ILE A 41 4.05 -2.78 5.20
CA ILE A 41 3.81 -2.08 6.47
C ILE A 41 4.88 -2.38 7.52
N SER A 42 5.80 -3.29 7.22
CA SER A 42 6.99 -3.55 8.01
C SER A 42 8.22 -3.52 7.12
N ASP A 43 9.32 -2.96 7.59
CA ASP A 43 10.57 -2.96 6.83
C ASP A 43 11.35 -4.23 7.12
N GLY A 44 11.15 -5.24 6.28
CA GLY A 44 11.94 -6.48 6.28
C GLY A 44 13.30 -6.34 5.58
N ARG A 45 13.62 -5.16 5.04
CA ARG A 45 14.86 -4.93 4.32
C ARG A 45 16.05 -4.93 5.28
N LYS A 46 16.89 -5.93 5.13
CA LYS A 46 18.17 -6.04 5.84
C LYS A 46 19.28 -5.78 4.82
N GLY A 47 19.89 -4.60 4.86
CA GLY A 47 21.02 -4.31 4.00
C GLY A 47 21.71 -3.01 4.37
N PRO A 48 23.03 -2.92 4.14
CA PRO A 48 23.85 -1.75 4.49
C PRO A 48 23.62 -0.53 3.58
N GLU A 49 22.80 -0.65 2.54
CA GLU A 49 22.64 0.37 1.49
C GLU A 49 21.42 1.28 1.66
N CYS A 50 20.65 1.11 2.73
CA CYS A 50 19.54 2.03 2.97
C CYS A 50 20.08 3.32 3.63
N ASP A 51 19.91 4.45 2.94
CA ASP A 51 20.19 5.77 3.53
C ASP A 51 19.42 5.89 4.86
N GLN A 52 20.16 6.16 5.95
CA GLN A 52 19.60 6.26 7.29
C GLN A 52 18.45 7.28 7.41
N LYS A 53 18.47 8.33 6.57
CA LYS A 53 17.39 9.32 6.54
C LYS A 53 16.11 8.74 5.93
N ILE A 54 16.24 7.98 4.85
CA ILE A 54 15.11 7.29 4.20
C ILE A 54 14.55 6.24 5.14
N GLN A 55 15.41 5.47 5.81
CA GLN A 55 15.00 4.48 6.79
C GLN A 55 14.18 5.10 7.93
N LYS A 56 14.63 6.22 8.48
CA LYS A 56 13.91 6.92 9.56
C LYS A 56 12.55 7.44 9.13
N VAL A 57 12.42 7.95 7.91
CA VAL A 57 11.13 8.39 7.34
C VAL A 57 10.19 7.19 7.15
N ASN A 58 10.71 6.09 6.60
CA ASN A 58 9.94 4.87 6.40
C ASN A 58 9.44 4.30 7.75
N GLU A 59 10.30 4.23 8.76
CA GLU A 59 9.91 3.78 10.11
C GLU A 59 8.73 4.58 10.67
N THR A 60 8.72 5.89 10.48
CA THR A 60 7.62 6.76 10.92
C THR A 60 6.30 6.38 10.25
N PHE A 61 6.31 6.16 8.95
CA PHE A 61 5.11 5.75 8.21
C PHE A 61 4.65 4.34 8.59
N MET A 62 5.58 3.43 8.82
CA MET A 62 5.27 2.06 9.24
C MET A 62 4.67 2.01 10.65
N ILE A 63 5.14 2.82 11.58
CA ILE A 63 4.55 2.94 12.91
C ILE A 63 3.10 3.43 12.81
N ALA A 64 2.86 4.46 12.01
CA ALA A 64 1.52 4.98 11.78
C ALA A 64 0.61 3.94 11.09
N ALA A 65 1.11 3.24 10.09
CA ALA A 65 0.38 2.17 9.40
C ALA A 65 0.06 0.99 10.32
N SER A 66 1.04 0.52 11.09
CA SER A 66 0.84 -0.56 12.08
C SER A 66 -0.24 -0.23 13.10
N ARG A 67 -0.28 1.02 13.56
CA ARG A 67 -1.31 1.48 14.47
C ARG A 67 -2.67 1.54 13.79
N ALA A 68 -2.72 2.03 12.56
CA ALA A 68 -3.94 2.12 11.77
C ALA A 68 -4.59 0.75 11.56
N VAL A 69 -3.84 -0.27 11.17
CA VAL A 69 -4.38 -1.62 10.89
C VAL A 69 -4.81 -2.40 12.14
N THR A 70 -4.46 -1.93 13.34
CA THR A 70 -4.96 -2.49 14.61
C THR A 70 -6.27 -1.85 15.08
N GLY A 71 -6.68 -0.73 14.45
CA GLY A 71 -7.95 -0.05 14.73
C GLY A 71 -9.11 -0.68 13.95
N GLU A 72 -10.15 -1.11 14.65
CA GLU A 72 -11.32 -1.75 14.00
C GLU A 72 -12.02 -0.83 13.00
N ASP A 73 -12.08 0.48 13.28
CA ASP A 73 -12.81 1.46 12.47
C ASP A 73 -12.12 1.80 11.13
N MET A 74 -10.83 1.56 10.99
CA MET A 74 -10.06 2.02 9.85
C MET A 74 -10.38 1.22 8.58
N ILE A 75 -10.48 -0.10 8.71
CA ILE A 75 -10.80 -1.00 7.58
C ILE A 75 -12.22 -0.75 7.08
N GLU A 76 -13.16 -0.43 7.96
CA GLU A 76 -14.54 -0.08 7.59
C GLU A 76 -14.62 1.21 6.77
N ARG A 77 -13.68 2.15 6.99
CA ARG A 77 -13.60 3.41 6.24
C ARG A 77 -12.95 3.28 4.87
N ALA A 78 -12.25 2.19 4.59
CA ALA A 78 -11.78 1.82 3.27
C ALA A 78 -12.62 0.63 2.77
N LYS A 79 -13.73 0.90 2.07
CA LYS A 79 -14.73 -0.12 1.70
C LYS A 79 -14.19 -1.26 0.87
N GLU A 80 -13.27 -0.94 -0.06
CA GLU A 80 -12.60 -1.92 -0.91
C GLU A 80 -11.10 -1.65 -0.89
N ILE A 81 -10.32 -2.63 -0.46
CA ILE A 81 -8.86 -2.57 -0.50
C ILE A 81 -8.36 -3.65 -1.45
N THR A 82 -7.54 -3.26 -2.42
CA THR A 82 -6.86 -4.18 -3.34
C THR A 82 -5.36 -4.02 -3.20
N ALA A 83 -4.64 -5.10 -3.02
CA ALA A 83 -3.18 -5.14 -3.01
C ALA A 83 -2.67 -5.87 -4.27
N ILE A 84 -1.75 -5.24 -4.98
CA ILE A 84 -1.17 -5.73 -6.22
C ILE A 84 0.34 -5.80 -6.04
N TYR A 85 0.95 -6.96 -6.28
CA TYR A 85 2.39 -7.12 -6.21
C TYR A 85 2.90 -8.17 -7.19
N ALA A 86 4.20 -8.17 -7.50
CA ALA A 86 4.87 -9.16 -8.31
C ALA A 86 5.78 -10.05 -7.44
N LYS A 87 5.83 -11.36 -7.76
CA LYS A 87 6.63 -12.34 -7.00
C LYS A 87 8.13 -12.12 -7.14
N ASP A 88 8.56 -11.50 -8.23
CA ASP A 88 9.96 -11.23 -8.55
C ASP A 88 10.42 -9.81 -8.16
N ASP A 89 9.67 -9.13 -7.29
CA ASP A 89 10.04 -7.81 -6.77
C ASP A 89 11.35 -7.89 -5.97
N PRO A 90 12.42 -7.16 -6.40
CA PRO A 90 13.71 -7.22 -5.71
C PRO A 90 13.77 -6.39 -4.43
N TYR A 91 12.80 -5.52 -4.17
CA TYR A 91 12.79 -4.58 -3.06
C TYR A 91 11.76 -4.92 -1.99
N VAL A 92 10.56 -5.32 -2.42
CA VAL A 92 9.45 -5.70 -1.53
C VAL A 92 9.16 -7.18 -1.73
N SER A 93 9.49 -8.00 -0.74
CA SER A 93 9.24 -9.44 -0.85
C SER A 93 7.75 -9.76 -0.83
N SER A 94 7.40 -10.92 -1.37
CA SER A 94 6.01 -11.39 -1.33
C SER A 94 5.48 -11.47 0.11
N GLU A 95 6.32 -11.87 1.07
CA GLU A 95 5.95 -11.95 2.49
C GLU A 95 5.57 -10.59 3.06
N MET A 96 6.27 -9.52 2.66
CA MET A 96 5.95 -8.15 3.09
C MET A 96 4.59 -7.69 2.55
N SER A 97 4.29 -7.99 1.28
CA SER A 97 3.00 -7.68 0.67
C SER A 97 1.87 -8.55 1.25
N GLU A 98 2.15 -9.81 1.54
CA GLU A 98 1.19 -10.72 2.19
C GLU A 98 0.87 -10.27 3.63
N GLU A 99 1.84 -9.76 4.38
CA GLU A 99 1.59 -9.17 5.70
C GLU A 99 0.62 -7.98 5.60
N PHE A 100 0.80 -7.10 4.60
CA PHE A 100 -0.14 -6.02 4.34
C PHE A 100 -1.55 -6.55 4.05
N ILE A 101 -1.67 -7.59 3.20
CA ILE A 101 -2.95 -8.21 2.83
C ILE A 101 -3.63 -8.81 4.06
N GLU A 102 -2.89 -9.57 4.86
CA GLU A 102 -3.41 -10.21 6.07
C GLU A 102 -3.98 -9.17 7.05
N LYS A 103 -3.24 -8.08 7.28
CA LYS A 103 -3.64 -7.06 8.24
C LYS A 103 -4.75 -6.13 7.76
N THR A 104 -4.89 -5.94 6.46
CA THR A 104 -5.92 -5.05 5.89
C THR A 104 -7.15 -5.78 5.35
N GLY A 105 -7.08 -7.09 5.17
CA GLY A 105 -8.14 -7.85 4.50
C GLY A 105 -8.24 -7.55 3.00
N ALA A 106 -7.18 -7.03 2.37
CA ALA A 106 -7.18 -6.62 0.98
C ALA A 106 -7.44 -7.79 0.02
N LYS A 107 -8.16 -7.51 -1.06
CA LYS A 107 -8.19 -8.37 -2.25
C LYS A 107 -6.78 -8.49 -2.81
N ARG A 108 -6.35 -9.72 -3.11
CA ARG A 108 -5.02 -10.02 -3.63
C ARG A 108 -5.02 -10.09 -5.15
N ILE A 109 -4.08 -9.37 -5.79
CA ILE A 109 -3.72 -9.53 -7.20
C ILE A 109 -2.22 -9.77 -7.27
N VAL A 110 -1.81 -10.95 -7.71
CA VAL A 110 -0.40 -11.37 -7.77
C VAL A 110 0.03 -11.52 -9.22
N LEU A 111 1.11 -10.87 -9.58
CA LEU A 111 1.76 -11.00 -10.87
C LEU A 111 2.95 -11.95 -10.72
N GLU A 112 3.13 -12.88 -11.65
CA GLU A 112 4.26 -13.81 -11.64
C GLU A 112 5.59 -13.07 -11.84
N THR A 113 5.57 -12.06 -12.71
CA THR A 113 6.72 -11.20 -13.03
C THR A 113 6.26 -9.75 -13.11
N GLY A 114 7.18 -8.82 -12.93
CA GLY A 114 6.91 -7.38 -13.00
C GLY A 114 7.87 -6.55 -12.13
N GLY A 115 8.77 -7.23 -11.41
CA GLY A 115 9.72 -6.56 -10.52
C GLY A 115 9.01 -5.65 -9.52
N HIS A 116 9.57 -4.48 -9.28
CA HIS A 116 8.93 -3.49 -8.38
C HIS A 116 7.80 -2.70 -9.06
N LEU A 117 7.25 -3.21 -10.17
CA LEU A 117 6.15 -2.60 -10.93
C LEU A 117 6.45 -1.14 -11.31
N ASN A 118 7.65 -0.89 -11.81
CA ASN A 118 8.15 0.42 -12.21
C ASN A 118 8.80 0.38 -13.60
N SER A 119 9.26 1.53 -14.08
CA SER A 119 9.90 1.64 -15.40
C SER A 119 11.20 0.84 -15.51
N GLU A 120 11.94 0.64 -14.41
CA GLU A 120 13.15 -0.21 -14.39
C GLU A 120 12.81 -1.67 -14.69
N ALA A 121 11.64 -2.12 -14.25
CA ALA A 121 11.11 -3.45 -14.56
C ALA A 121 10.35 -3.52 -15.89
N GLY A 122 10.35 -2.44 -16.69
CA GLY A 122 9.65 -2.35 -17.96
C GLY A 122 8.15 -2.08 -17.84
N VAL A 123 7.66 -1.79 -16.65
CA VAL A 123 6.24 -1.44 -16.41
C VAL A 123 6.07 0.06 -16.59
N ASN A 124 5.56 0.47 -17.74
CA ASN A 124 5.33 1.88 -18.08
C ASN A 124 3.84 2.26 -18.12
N GLU A 125 2.97 1.27 -18.04
CA GLU A 125 1.52 1.43 -18.01
C GLU A 125 0.93 0.59 -16.88
N PHE A 126 -0.01 1.17 -16.13
CA PHE A 126 -0.65 0.52 -14.98
C PHE A 126 -2.10 0.14 -15.31
N GLN A 127 -2.31 -0.62 -16.39
CA GLN A 127 -3.65 -1.04 -16.80
C GLN A 127 -4.37 -1.78 -15.67
N PHE A 128 -3.66 -2.64 -14.95
CA PHE A 128 -4.23 -3.37 -13.80
C PHE A 128 -4.69 -2.46 -12.66
N VAL A 129 -4.05 -1.30 -12.46
CA VAL A 129 -4.51 -0.29 -11.50
C VAL A 129 -5.74 0.43 -12.03
N LEU A 130 -5.73 0.79 -13.32
CA LEU A 130 -6.85 1.45 -13.97
C LEU A 130 -8.11 0.56 -13.94
N ASP A 131 -7.96 -0.73 -14.20
CA ASP A 131 -9.04 -1.70 -14.16
C ASP A 131 -9.69 -1.77 -12.76
N GLU A 132 -8.88 -1.71 -11.70
CA GLU A 132 -9.39 -1.67 -10.32
C GLU A 132 -10.05 -0.31 -9.99
N ILE A 133 -9.57 0.79 -10.55
CA ILE A 133 -10.18 2.12 -10.33
C ILE A 133 -11.57 2.18 -10.95
N VAL A 134 -11.72 1.72 -12.19
CA VAL A 134 -12.97 1.86 -12.97
C VAL A 134 -13.94 0.70 -12.76
N GLY A 135 -13.44 -0.44 -12.36
CA GLY A 135 -14.26 -1.64 -12.05
C GLY A 135 -14.94 -1.49 -10.72
#